data_2ce4603553f6b1fd451ea75f33778d52
#
_entry.id   2ce4603553f6b1fd451ea75f33778d52
#
_cell.length_a   1.000
_cell.length_b   1.000
_cell.length_c   1.000
_cell.angle_alpha   90.00
_cell.angle_beta   90.00
_cell.angle_gamma   90.00
#
_symmetry.space_group_name_H-M   'P 1'
#
loop_
_entity.id
_entity.type
_entity.pdbx_description
1 polymer ?
#
loop_
_entity_poly.entity_id
_entity_poly.type
_entity_poly.pdbx_seq_one_letter_code
_entity_poly.pdbx_strand_id
1 'polypeptide(L)'
;MVAQEHTGLLSTDERETLEERFAKTVHADDPNVLTCTSTLEMGIDIGDLSSTMLCSMPLNTANYLQRIGWAWRATGTALIVSVVNQWPHDLFFYARPSEMLRGRVDPPACWLDASAVLVRQYLGYCFDRATRAGALSELPRHGGQLIADLNNPKGHTSPHAPVDND
;
A
#
# COMPACT_ATOMS: atom_id res chain seq x y z
N MET A 1 -17.63 10.65 -21.88
CA MET A 1 -17.35 9.82 -20.70
C MET A 1 -16.61 8.59 -21.19
N VAL A 2 -15.41 8.37 -20.72
CA VAL A 2 -14.58 7.21 -21.06
C VAL A 2 -14.39 6.41 -19.77
N ALA A 3 -14.92 5.19 -19.75
CA ALA A 3 -14.83 4.31 -18.59
C ALA A 3 -13.84 3.17 -18.89
N GLN A 4 -13.01 2.83 -17.92
CA GLN A 4 -12.12 1.68 -17.99
C GLN A 4 -12.17 0.87 -16.70
N GLU A 5 -11.79 -0.40 -16.80
CA GLU A 5 -11.79 -1.35 -15.69
C GLU A 5 -10.37 -1.50 -15.13
N HIS A 6 -10.25 -1.38 -13.81
CA HIS A 6 -9.02 -1.61 -13.08
C HIS A 6 -9.18 -2.83 -12.17
N THR A 7 -8.62 -3.94 -12.60
CA THR A 7 -8.74 -5.23 -11.90
C THR A 7 -7.40 -5.91 -11.75
N GLY A 8 -7.35 -6.93 -10.89
CA GLY A 8 -6.17 -7.78 -10.72
C GLY A 8 -5.81 -8.65 -11.93
N LEU A 9 -6.66 -8.66 -12.97
CA LEU A 9 -6.40 -9.38 -14.24
C LEU A 9 -5.48 -8.62 -15.18
N LEU A 10 -5.35 -7.30 -15.01
CA LEU A 10 -4.42 -6.50 -15.78
C LEU A 10 -2.98 -6.80 -15.38
N SER A 11 -2.08 -6.81 -16.34
CA SER A 11 -0.64 -6.84 -16.07
C SER A 11 -0.20 -5.57 -15.32
N THR A 12 0.99 -5.61 -14.72
CA THR A 12 1.53 -4.45 -14.00
C THR A 12 1.66 -3.23 -14.88
N ASP A 13 2.21 -3.40 -16.08
CA ASP A 13 2.43 -2.32 -17.04
C ASP A 13 1.11 -1.68 -17.52
N GLU A 14 0.08 -2.51 -17.78
CA GLU A 14 -1.25 -2.03 -18.17
C GLU A 14 -1.91 -1.23 -17.03
N ARG A 15 -1.75 -1.67 -15.79
CA ARG A 15 -2.26 -0.95 -14.63
C ARG A 15 -1.60 0.41 -14.45
N GLU A 16 -0.28 0.45 -14.46
CA GLU A 16 0.49 1.69 -14.33
C GLU A 16 0.14 2.68 -15.46
N THR A 17 0.03 2.21 -16.70
CA THR A 17 -0.39 3.03 -17.83
C THR A 17 -1.80 3.59 -17.64
N LEU A 18 -2.74 2.76 -17.17
CA LEU A 18 -4.12 3.16 -16.92
C LEU A 18 -4.22 4.21 -15.81
N GLU A 19 -3.51 3.99 -14.70
CA GLU A 19 -3.45 4.89 -13.56
C GLU A 19 -2.87 6.25 -13.96
N GLU A 20 -1.78 6.26 -14.73
CA GLU A 20 -1.17 7.48 -15.21
C GLU A 20 -2.09 8.28 -16.16
N ARG A 21 -2.77 7.61 -17.08
CA ARG A 21 -3.73 8.24 -18.00
C ARG A 21 -4.94 8.78 -17.26
N PHE A 22 -5.43 8.06 -16.26
CA PHE A 22 -6.55 8.51 -15.43
C PHE A 22 -6.16 9.73 -14.57
N ALA A 23 -5.00 9.70 -13.91
CA ALA A 23 -4.53 10.80 -13.06
C ALA A 23 -4.27 12.10 -13.85
N LYS A 24 -3.75 11.99 -15.06
CA LYS A 24 -3.38 13.17 -15.88
C LYS A 24 -4.53 13.71 -16.73
N THR A 25 -5.40 12.85 -17.24
CA THR A 25 -6.54 13.18 -18.13
C THR A 25 -6.21 14.29 -19.14
N VAL A 26 -5.21 14.05 -19.99
CA VAL A 26 -4.70 15.05 -20.96
C VAL A 26 -5.42 14.97 -22.28
N HIS A 27 -5.80 13.76 -22.69
CA HIS A 27 -6.42 13.49 -24.00
C HIS A 27 -7.91 13.22 -23.85
N ALA A 28 -8.67 13.48 -24.91
CA ALA A 28 -10.12 13.27 -24.91
C ALA A 28 -10.55 11.81 -24.77
N ASP A 29 -9.65 10.88 -25.07
CA ASP A 29 -9.81 9.43 -24.95
C ASP A 29 -9.24 8.86 -23.63
N ASP A 30 -8.68 9.70 -22.77
CA ASP A 30 -8.25 9.27 -21.45
C ASP A 30 -9.46 8.92 -20.56
N PRO A 31 -9.34 7.88 -19.75
CA PRO A 31 -10.41 7.47 -18.87
C PRO A 31 -10.69 8.55 -17.81
N ASN A 32 -11.96 8.83 -17.60
CA ASN A 32 -12.43 9.71 -16.53
C ASN A 32 -13.39 9.01 -15.57
N VAL A 33 -13.60 7.72 -15.77
CA VAL A 33 -14.29 6.81 -14.86
C VAL A 33 -13.50 5.50 -14.77
N LEU A 34 -13.15 5.11 -13.54
CA LEU A 34 -12.56 3.79 -13.27
C LEU A 34 -13.56 2.91 -12.52
N THR A 35 -13.79 1.71 -13.06
CA THR A 35 -14.49 0.65 -12.36
C THR A 35 -13.46 -0.28 -11.76
N CYS A 36 -13.45 -0.44 -10.45
CA CYS A 36 -12.41 -1.21 -9.76
C CYS A 36 -12.98 -2.18 -8.73
N THR A 37 -12.21 -3.19 -8.45
CA THR A 37 -12.36 -4.06 -7.28
C THR A 37 -11.58 -3.50 -6.10
N SER A 38 -11.49 -4.23 -4.99
CA SER A 38 -10.67 -3.87 -3.82
C SER A 38 -9.17 -3.69 -4.09
N THR A 39 -8.72 -3.97 -5.30
CA THR A 39 -7.30 -3.79 -5.69
C THR A 39 -6.84 -2.34 -5.56
N LEU A 40 -7.70 -1.37 -5.80
CA LEU A 40 -7.37 0.06 -5.60
C LEU A 40 -7.24 0.46 -4.12
N GLU A 41 -7.70 -0.35 -3.17
CA GLU A 41 -7.54 -0.09 -1.73
C GLU A 41 -6.07 -0.15 -1.27
N MET A 42 -5.19 -0.73 -2.07
CA MET A 42 -3.79 -1.01 -1.74
C MET A 42 -2.84 0.19 -1.87
N GLY A 43 -3.35 1.41 -1.79
CA GLY A 43 -2.50 2.61 -1.67
C GLY A 43 -1.95 3.15 -2.99
N ILE A 44 -2.63 2.91 -4.10
CA ILE A 44 -2.31 3.45 -5.42
C ILE A 44 -2.66 4.93 -5.46
N ASP A 45 -1.77 5.77 -5.96
CA ASP A 45 -2.04 7.19 -6.16
C ASP A 45 -2.71 7.40 -7.52
N ILE A 46 -4.04 7.40 -7.52
CA ILE A 46 -4.86 7.65 -8.71
C ILE A 46 -5.19 9.13 -8.93
N GLY A 47 -4.50 10.02 -8.21
CA GLY A 47 -4.76 11.47 -8.30
C GLY A 47 -6.03 11.91 -7.59
N ASP A 48 -6.57 13.03 -8.03
CA ASP A 48 -7.71 13.69 -7.37
C ASP A 48 -9.05 13.21 -7.90
N LEU A 49 -9.79 12.52 -7.05
CA LEU A 49 -11.15 12.10 -7.38
C LEU A 49 -12.18 13.15 -6.95
N SER A 50 -13.05 13.55 -7.86
CA SER A 50 -14.21 14.41 -7.57
C SER A 50 -15.41 13.62 -7.02
N SER A 51 -15.50 12.33 -7.33
CA SER A 51 -16.59 11.49 -6.90
C SER A 51 -16.19 10.02 -6.76
N THR A 52 -16.84 9.33 -5.84
CA THR A 52 -16.69 7.88 -5.64
C THR A 52 -18.07 7.24 -5.50
N MET A 53 -18.27 6.14 -6.23
CA MET A 53 -19.48 5.33 -6.12
C MET A 53 -19.14 3.95 -5.55
N LEU A 54 -19.73 3.60 -4.42
CA LEU A 54 -19.61 2.28 -3.81
C LEU A 54 -20.82 1.43 -4.21
N CYS A 55 -20.59 0.31 -4.87
CA CYS A 55 -21.67 -0.57 -5.37
C CYS A 55 -22.23 -1.53 -4.30
N SER A 56 -21.75 -1.45 -3.06
CA SER A 56 -22.30 -2.06 -1.84
C SER A 56 -21.68 -1.38 -0.63
N MET A 57 -22.29 -1.58 0.55
CA MET A 57 -21.70 -1.07 1.79
C MET A 57 -20.44 -1.89 2.16
N PRO A 58 -19.32 -1.24 2.47
CA PRO A 58 -18.13 -1.91 2.98
C PRO A 58 -18.38 -2.62 4.30
N LEU A 59 -17.59 -3.65 4.60
CA LEU A 59 -17.80 -4.49 5.78
C LEU A 59 -17.69 -3.73 7.11
N ASN A 60 -16.88 -2.69 7.14
CA ASN A 60 -16.66 -1.89 8.35
C ASN A 60 -16.32 -0.44 8.01
N THR A 61 -16.33 0.40 9.04
CA THR A 61 -16.01 1.84 8.95
C THR A 61 -14.61 2.09 8.38
N ALA A 62 -13.60 1.30 8.74
CA ALA A 62 -12.24 1.50 8.25
C ALA A 62 -12.16 1.35 6.74
N ASN A 63 -12.77 0.29 6.19
CA ASN A 63 -12.85 0.06 4.74
C ASN A 63 -13.66 1.17 4.05
N TYR A 64 -14.73 1.63 4.66
CA TYR A 64 -15.53 2.75 4.14
C TYR A 64 -14.68 4.03 4.04
N LEU A 65 -14.03 4.42 5.13
CA LEU A 65 -13.20 5.62 5.18
C LEU A 65 -12.00 5.53 4.23
N GLN A 66 -11.41 4.35 4.08
CA GLN A 66 -10.32 4.13 3.13
C GLN A 66 -10.78 4.37 1.68
N ARG A 67 -11.92 3.82 1.28
CA ARG A 67 -12.46 3.96 -0.09
C ARG A 67 -12.88 5.39 -0.42
N ILE A 68 -13.47 6.11 0.53
CA ILE A 68 -13.90 7.48 0.29
C ILE A 68 -12.77 8.50 0.48
N GLY A 69 -11.73 8.14 1.22
CA GLY A 69 -10.63 9.04 1.57
C GLY A 69 -9.80 9.53 0.38
N TRP A 70 -9.96 8.93 -0.79
CA TRP A 70 -9.31 9.40 -2.02
C TRP A 70 -10.05 10.53 -2.71
N ALA A 71 -11.35 10.67 -2.46
CA ALA A 71 -12.22 11.56 -3.23
C ALA A 71 -12.17 13.04 -2.82
N TRP A 72 -11.39 13.47 -1.82
CA TRP A 72 -11.43 14.87 -1.35
C TRP A 72 -10.05 15.50 -1.15
N ARG A 73 -8.98 14.83 -1.58
CA ARG A 73 -7.61 15.24 -1.24
C ARG A 73 -7.24 16.63 -1.74
N ALA A 74 -7.62 17.01 -2.95
CA ALA A 74 -7.23 18.29 -3.52
C ALA A 74 -8.22 19.43 -3.23
N THR A 75 -9.53 19.16 -3.33
CA THR A 75 -10.55 20.22 -3.31
C THR A 75 -11.25 20.36 -1.95
N GLY A 76 -11.06 19.40 -1.05
CA GLY A 76 -11.80 19.32 0.21
C GLY A 76 -13.30 18.99 0.07
N THR A 77 -13.79 18.82 -1.16
CA THR A 77 -15.17 18.47 -1.47
C THR A 77 -15.24 17.31 -2.46
N ALA A 78 -16.10 16.34 -2.18
CA ALA A 78 -16.32 15.20 -3.07
C ALA A 78 -17.76 14.69 -2.96
N LEU A 79 -18.25 14.12 -4.05
CA LEU A 79 -19.53 13.41 -4.06
C LEU A 79 -19.29 11.93 -3.74
N ILE A 80 -19.85 11.45 -2.65
CA ILE A 80 -19.81 10.03 -2.29
C ILE A 80 -21.22 9.46 -2.46
N VAL A 81 -21.34 8.45 -3.31
CA VAL A 81 -22.59 7.73 -3.53
C VAL A 81 -22.41 6.28 -3.10
N SER A 82 -23.23 5.79 -2.19
CA SER A 82 -23.27 4.39 -1.80
C SER A 82 -24.56 3.75 -2.26
N VAL A 83 -24.43 2.74 -3.11
CA VAL A 83 -25.56 1.92 -3.57
C VAL A 83 -25.77 0.80 -2.57
N VAL A 84 -26.96 0.72 -2.01
CA VAL A 84 -27.32 -0.25 -0.98
C VAL A 84 -28.00 -1.45 -1.63
N ASN A 85 -27.53 -2.64 -1.38
CA ASN A 85 -28.16 -3.89 -1.80
C ASN A 85 -29.17 -4.38 -0.76
N GLN A 86 -29.98 -5.37 -1.13
CA GLN A 86 -31.01 -5.94 -0.21
C GLN A 86 -30.43 -6.93 0.82
N TRP A 87 -29.15 -6.82 1.13
CA TRP A 87 -28.52 -7.64 2.16
C TRP A 87 -28.74 -7.05 3.55
N PRO A 88 -28.94 -7.86 4.60
CA PRO A 88 -29.16 -7.36 5.96
C PRO A 88 -28.10 -6.37 6.45
N HIS A 89 -26.85 -6.58 6.11
CA HIS A 89 -25.74 -5.69 6.40
C HIS A 89 -25.93 -4.30 5.78
N ASP A 90 -26.19 -4.25 4.47
CA ASP A 90 -26.35 -3.01 3.74
C ASP A 90 -27.60 -2.24 4.23
N LEU A 91 -28.71 -2.94 4.46
CA LEU A 91 -29.94 -2.36 4.98
C LEU A 91 -29.78 -1.80 6.40
N PHE A 92 -28.96 -2.43 7.23
CA PHE A 92 -28.62 -1.89 8.57
C PHE A 92 -27.97 -0.51 8.45
N PHE A 93 -26.96 -0.36 7.61
CA PHE A 93 -26.26 0.93 7.42
C PHE A 93 -27.10 1.93 6.63
N TYR A 94 -27.97 1.49 5.75
CA TYR A 94 -28.96 2.37 5.11
C TYR A 94 -29.90 3.01 6.14
N ALA A 95 -30.39 2.23 7.09
CA ALA A 95 -31.26 2.73 8.16
C ALA A 95 -30.48 3.57 9.20
N ARG A 96 -29.17 3.36 9.34
CA ARG A 96 -28.31 4.01 10.34
C ARG A 96 -26.97 4.47 9.74
N PRO A 97 -26.97 5.43 8.81
CA PRO A 97 -25.76 5.85 8.11
C PRO A 97 -24.67 6.41 9.05
N SER A 98 -25.07 6.99 10.18
CA SER A 98 -24.13 7.49 11.20
C SER A 98 -23.26 6.40 11.81
N GLU A 99 -23.69 5.16 11.85
CA GLU A 99 -22.90 4.03 12.35
C GLU A 99 -21.71 3.74 11.44
N MET A 100 -21.89 3.88 10.12
CA MET A 100 -20.79 3.74 9.15
C MET A 100 -19.88 4.97 9.15
N LEU A 101 -20.44 6.19 9.27
CA LEU A 101 -19.66 7.44 9.19
C LEU A 101 -18.88 7.74 10.47
N ARG A 102 -19.40 7.37 11.63
CA ARG A 102 -18.85 7.65 12.96
C ARG A 102 -18.40 6.40 13.70
N GLY A 103 -18.43 5.25 13.04
CA GLY A 103 -18.05 3.98 13.62
C GLY A 103 -16.60 4.02 14.11
N ARG A 104 -16.35 3.24 15.13
CA ARG A 104 -15.00 3.11 15.69
C ARG A 104 -14.11 2.36 14.73
N VAL A 105 -12.96 2.95 14.44
CA VAL A 105 -11.86 2.26 13.76
C VAL A 105 -10.93 1.72 14.82
N ASP A 106 -10.93 0.41 15.01
CA ASP A 106 -9.98 -0.21 15.92
C ASP A 106 -8.58 -0.20 15.28
N PRO A 107 -7.56 0.27 15.99
CA PRO A 107 -6.20 0.27 15.44
C PRO A 107 -5.76 -1.18 15.20
N PRO A 108 -4.98 -1.44 14.14
CA PRO A 108 -4.45 -2.76 13.89
C PRO A 108 -3.58 -3.21 15.07
N ALA A 109 -3.92 -4.35 15.64
CA ALA A 109 -3.13 -4.93 16.71
C ALA A 109 -2.03 -5.84 16.13
N CYS A 110 -0.84 -5.77 16.72
CA CYS A 110 0.23 -6.73 16.45
C CYS A 110 0.18 -7.84 17.49
N TRP A 111 0.28 -9.07 17.04
CA TRP A 111 0.51 -10.20 17.93
C TRP A 111 1.97 -10.17 18.41
N LEU A 112 2.17 -9.70 19.65
CA LEU A 112 3.51 -9.48 20.20
C LEU A 112 4.27 -10.79 20.49
N ASP A 113 3.59 -11.91 20.59
CA ASP A 113 4.21 -13.23 20.84
C ASP A 113 4.67 -13.95 19.55
N ALA A 114 4.57 -13.30 18.38
CA ALA A 114 5.07 -13.85 17.14
C ALA A 114 6.60 -13.79 17.10
N SER A 115 7.26 -14.79 17.65
CA SER A 115 8.72 -14.87 17.80
C SER A 115 9.49 -14.63 16.49
N ALA A 116 9.01 -15.18 15.38
CA ALA A 116 9.62 -14.98 14.07
C ALA A 116 9.58 -13.51 13.60
N VAL A 117 8.50 -12.78 13.92
CA VAL A 117 8.37 -11.35 13.61
C VAL A 117 9.29 -10.54 14.50
N LEU A 118 9.34 -10.85 15.81
CA LEU A 118 10.21 -10.18 16.77
C LEU A 118 11.70 -10.35 16.42
N VAL A 119 12.13 -11.55 16.05
CA VAL A 119 13.51 -11.80 15.61
C VAL A 119 13.84 -10.97 14.36
N ARG A 120 12.94 -10.91 13.39
CA ARG A 120 13.15 -10.10 12.17
C ARG A 120 13.25 -8.62 12.48
N GLN A 121 12.37 -8.09 13.33
CA GLN A 121 12.39 -6.69 13.75
C GLN A 121 13.64 -6.35 14.56
N TYR A 122 14.05 -7.25 15.44
CA TYR A 122 15.27 -7.08 16.23
C TYR A 122 16.53 -7.07 15.36
N LEU A 123 16.61 -7.96 14.38
CA LEU A 123 17.70 -7.94 13.40
C LEU A 123 17.74 -6.63 12.61
N GLY A 124 16.59 -6.16 12.11
CA GLY A 124 16.49 -4.86 11.44
C GLY A 124 17.00 -3.71 12.31
N TYR A 125 16.56 -3.68 13.57
CA TYR A 125 17.06 -2.69 14.55
C TYR A 125 18.57 -2.77 14.77
N CYS A 126 19.14 -3.97 14.87
CA CYS A 126 20.57 -4.15 15.02
C CYS A 126 21.36 -3.62 13.80
N PHE A 127 20.85 -3.87 12.59
CA PHE A 127 21.46 -3.34 11.36
C PHE A 127 21.40 -1.81 11.30
N ASP A 128 20.24 -1.22 11.58
CA ASP A 128 20.08 0.23 11.62
C ASP A 128 21.05 0.88 12.62
N ARG A 129 21.19 0.25 13.78
CA ARG A 129 22.11 0.72 14.82
C ARG A 129 23.57 0.63 14.40
N ALA A 130 23.97 -0.48 13.80
CA ALA A 130 25.33 -0.70 13.31
C ALA A 130 25.68 0.27 12.17
N THR A 131 24.75 0.52 11.26
CA THR A 131 24.93 1.49 10.16
C THR A 131 25.06 2.92 10.71
N ARG A 132 24.21 3.32 11.64
CA ARG A 132 24.31 4.65 12.29
C ARG A 132 25.59 4.83 13.10
N ALA A 133 26.12 3.77 13.67
CA ALA A 133 27.39 3.78 14.38
C ALA A 133 28.62 3.73 13.46
N GLY A 134 28.43 3.66 12.13
CA GLY A 134 29.51 3.51 11.15
C GLY A 134 30.22 2.15 11.18
N ALA A 135 29.64 1.17 11.87
CA ALA A 135 30.20 -0.20 11.95
C ALA A 135 29.89 -1.02 10.69
N LEU A 136 28.87 -0.64 9.91
CA LEU A 136 28.52 -1.21 8.63
C LEU A 136 28.46 -0.09 7.60
N SER A 137 29.29 -0.14 6.57
CA SER A 137 29.27 0.81 5.45
C SER A 137 28.19 0.45 4.43
N GLU A 138 27.93 -0.85 4.26
CA GLU A 138 26.90 -1.39 3.36
C GLU A 138 26.21 -2.59 4.01
N LEU A 139 24.93 -2.79 3.69
CA LEU A 139 24.22 -3.99 4.10
C LEU A 139 24.73 -5.20 3.31
N PRO A 140 25.03 -6.32 3.96
CA PRO A 140 25.50 -7.52 3.28
C PRO A 140 24.41 -8.04 2.33
N ARG A 141 24.78 -8.30 1.07
CA ARG A 141 23.84 -8.79 0.03
C ARG A 141 23.42 -10.24 0.26
N HIS A 142 24.21 -11.01 1.00
CA HIS A 142 23.97 -12.42 1.29
C HIS A 142 24.22 -12.72 2.76
N GLY A 143 23.38 -13.57 3.38
CA GLY A 143 23.51 -13.95 4.79
C GLY A 143 24.87 -14.57 5.16
N GLY A 144 25.54 -15.22 4.24
CA GLY A 144 26.90 -15.75 4.43
C GLY A 144 27.97 -14.68 4.72
N GLN A 145 27.84 -13.51 4.12
CA GLN A 145 28.74 -12.38 4.38
C GLN A 145 28.58 -11.86 5.81
N LEU A 146 27.35 -11.79 6.30
CA LEU A 146 27.05 -11.38 7.66
C LEU A 146 27.70 -12.31 8.71
N ILE A 147 27.64 -13.61 8.47
CA ILE A 147 28.21 -14.61 9.37
C ILE A 147 29.75 -14.57 9.34
N ALA A 148 30.32 -14.34 8.16
CA ALA A 148 31.78 -14.19 8.01
C ALA A 148 32.30 -12.96 8.77
N ASP A 149 31.62 -11.82 8.67
CA ASP A 149 32.01 -10.58 9.35
C ASP A 149 31.84 -10.69 10.88
N LEU A 150 30.82 -11.38 11.36
CA LEU A 150 30.63 -11.65 12.79
C LEU A 150 31.73 -12.56 13.36
N ASN A 151 32.23 -13.49 12.57
CA ASN A 151 33.30 -14.41 13.00
C ASN A 151 34.72 -13.82 12.88
N ASN A 152 34.89 -12.70 12.16
CA ASN A 152 36.19 -12.03 11.97
C ASN A 152 36.08 -10.51 12.19
N PRO A 153 35.88 -10.03 13.42
CA PRO A 153 35.62 -8.62 13.74
C PRO A 153 36.82 -7.68 13.49
N LYS A 154 37.98 -8.19 13.00
CA LYS A 154 39.20 -7.44 12.70
C LYS A 154 39.63 -7.47 11.24
N GLY A 155 38.87 -8.09 10.37
CA GLY A 155 39.19 -8.23 8.95
C GLY A 155 38.59 -7.14 8.07
N HIS A 156 39.13 -5.93 8.10
CA HIS A 156 38.99 -5.00 6.98
C HIS A 156 39.78 -5.57 5.80
N THR A 157 39.23 -6.50 5.06
CA THR A 157 39.75 -6.82 3.72
C THR A 157 39.11 -5.87 2.74
N SER A 158 39.93 -5.04 2.13
CA SER A 158 39.64 -4.16 1.01
C SER A 158 38.84 -4.91 -0.09
N PRO A 159 37.78 -4.35 -0.65
CA PRO A 159 36.96 -5.03 -1.66
C PRO A 159 37.51 -4.97 -3.10
N HIS A 160 38.82 -4.92 -3.28
CA HIS A 160 39.45 -4.95 -4.60
C HIS A 160 40.72 -5.83 -4.61
N ALA A 161 40.49 -7.13 -4.83
CA ALA A 161 41.51 -7.95 -5.51
C ALA A 161 41.07 -8.16 -6.96
N PRO A 162 41.86 -7.87 -7.97
CA PRO A 162 41.55 -8.15 -9.36
C PRO A 162 41.44 -9.66 -9.57
N VAL A 163 40.44 -10.10 -10.29
CA VAL A 163 40.33 -11.48 -10.79
C VAL A 163 41.29 -11.57 -11.96
N ASP A 164 42.43 -12.19 -11.75
CA ASP A 164 43.29 -12.62 -12.84
C ASP A 164 42.58 -13.75 -13.59
N ASN A 165 42.23 -13.47 -14.84
CA ASN A 165 41.85 -14.47 -15.84
C ASN A 165 43.13 -15.03 -16.45
N ASP A 166 43.41 -16.29 -16.19
CA ASP A 166 44.19 -17.20 -17.04
C ASP A 166 43.30 -18.40 -17.44
#